data_0aea8e21781af72d084d2efd28d8ee80
#
_entry.id   0aea8e21781af72d084d2efd28d8ee80
#
_cell.length_a   1.000
_cell.length_b   1.000
_cell.length_c   1.000
_cell.angle_alpha   90.00
_cell.angle_beta   90.00
_cell.angle_gamma   90.00
#
_symmetry.space_group_name_H-M   'P 1'
#
loop_
_entity.id
_entity.type
_entity.pdbx_description
1 polymer ?
#
loop_
_entity_poly.entity_id
_entity_poly.type
_entity_poly.pdbx_seq_one_letter_code
_entity_poly.pdbx_strand_id
1 'polypeptide(L)'
;AIRQVREGAYSHRAKVTGSDEIAQLAAEFNSLTDRLQRTESARRQFVSDASHELKTPLAGIRLLTDSILQTDDMNAETTREFVADIGEEAQRLTRITEDLLRLTRLDSGAAAEPAPVAVAPVLRRVVRMLAVVAREQETTLSYEADESAVVLATEDDLHQILYNLMENGIKYSGHMGFVHTALTVEGGDVVIRVEDNGVGISDEDMPHIFERFYRVDKARSREVGGTGLGLSIVSDTVRRRGGTVSVAHRPAGQGTLFTVRLPQVTEEGGSA
;
A
#
# COMPACT_ATOMS: atom_id res chain seq x y z
N ALA A 1 7.13 33.76 16.09
CA ALA A 1 6.80 32.36 15.79
C ALA A 1 5.50 32.27 14.99
N ILE A 2 4.32 32.67 15.52
CA ILE A 2 2.99 32.50 14.87
C ILE A 2 2.95 33.08 13.44
N ARG A 3 3.47 34.32 13.24
CA ARG A 3 3.51 34.95 11.92
C ARG A 3 4.35 34.15 10.90
N GLN A 4 5.47 33.63 11.33
CA GLN A 4 6.40 32.84 10.49
C GLN A 4 5.81 31.49 10.11
N VAL A 5 5.14 30.82 11.05
CA VAL A 5 4.42 29.55 10.78
C VAL A 5 3.29 29.77 9.78
N ARG A 6 2.54 30.90 9.88
CA ARG A 6 1.51 31.27 8.91
C ARG A 6 2.07 31.50 7.49
N GLU A 7 3.33 31.94 7.38
CA GLU A 7 4.04 32.15 6.12
C GLU A 7 4.75 30.86 5.62
N GLY A 8 4.50 29.71 6.27
CA GLY A 8 5.03 28.41 5.85
C GLY A 8 6.36 28.02 6.50
N ALA A 9 6.90 28.83 7.41
CA ALA A 9 8.15 28.53 8.12
C ALA A 9 7.88 27.65 9.36
N TYR A 10 7.52 26.41 9.13
CA TYR A 10 7.12 25.45 10.19
C TYR A 10 8.26 25.01 11.13
N SER A 11 9.48 25.41 10.89
CA SER A 11 10.63 25.12 11.79
C SER A 11 10.69 26.04 13.03
N HIS A 12 9.91 27.13 13.05
CA HIS A 12 9.91 28.07 14.16
C HIS A 12 9.10 27.54 15.34
N ARG A 13 9.63 27.75 16.54
CA ARG A 13 8.98 27.37 17.80
C ARG A 13 8.77 28.59 18.68
N ALA A 14 7.66 28.60 19.42
CA ALA A 14 7.41 29.56 20.47
C ALA A 14 8.30 29.21 21.69
N LYS A 15 8.86 30.21 22.32
CA LYS A 15 9.64 30.01 23.54
C LYS A 15 8.66 29.65 24.68
N VAL A 16 8.81 28.47 25.27
CA VAL A 16 8.07 28.06 26.44
C VAL A 16 8.79 28.60 27.68
N THR A 17 8.14 29.49 28.42
CA THR A 17 8.74 30.11 29.62
C THR A 17 7.68 30.15 30.72
N GLY A 18 8.02 29.61 31.90
CA GLY A 18 7.09 29.52 33.02
C GLY A 18 6.28 28.21 33.05
N SER A 19 5.27 28.16 33.89
CA SER A 19 4.34 27.03 34.07
C SER A 19 2.88 27.50 34.12
N ASP A 20 2.62 28.68 33.58
CA ASP A 20 1.30 29.29 33.50
C ASP A 20 0.55 28.88 32.19
N GLU A 21 -0.67 29.37 32.02
CA GLU A 21 -1.51 29.10 30.85
C GLU A 21 -0.83 29.52 29.54
N ILE A 22 0.04 30.55 29.59
CA ILE A 22 0.81 31.01 28.40
C ILE A 22 1.87 29.99 28.02
N ALA A 23 2.55 29.37 29.00
CA ALA A 23 3.52 28.32 28.75
C ALA A 23 2.84 27.06 28.16
N GLN A 24 1.66 26.71 28.65
CA GLN A 24 0.86 25.60 28.11
C GLN A 24 0.45 25.89 26.66
N LEU A 25 -0.07 27.08 26.37
CA LEU A 25 -0.44 27.49 25.02
C LEU A 25 0.77 27.46 24.06
N ALA A 26 1.95 27.88 24.51
CA ALA A 26 3.17 27.80 23.71
C ALA A 26 3.59 26.37 23.42
N ALA A 27 3.43 25.44 24.38
CA ALA A 27 3.68 24.03 24.18
C ALA A 27 2.72 23.39 23.16
N GLU A 28 1.42 23.66 23.28
CA GLU A 28 0.41 23.19 22.32
C GLU A 28 0.64 23.77 20.90
N PHE A 29 0.99 25.04 20.80
CA PHE A 29 1.38 25.66 19.53
C PHE A 29 2.58 24.96 18.91
N ASN A 30 3.60 24.62 19.70
CA ASN A 30 4.78 23.90 19.21
C ASN A 30 4.40 22.47 18.74
N SER A 31 3.55 21.78 19.50
CA SER A 31 3.03 20.45 19.10
C SER A 31 2.28 20.50 17.78
N LEU A 32 1.39 21.49 17.59
CA LEU A 32 0.70 21.72 16.32
C LEU A 32 1.67 22.00 15.18
N THR A 33 2.69 22.85 15.44
CA THR A 33 3.70 23.21 14.44
C THR A 33 4.55 21.99 14.06
N ASP A 34 4.88 21.12 15.02
CA ASP A 34 5.56 19.84 14.74
C ASP A 34 4.73 18.94 13.82
N ARG A 35 3.43 18.82 14.08
CA ARG A 35 2.52 18.06 13.22
C ARG A 35 2.44 18.64 11.80
N LEU A 36 2.31 19.96 11.67
CA LEU A 36 2.30 20.65 10.38
C LEU A 36 3.61 20.43 9.62
N GLN A 37 4.75 20.56 10.29
CA GLN A 37 6.06 20.34 9.70
C GLN A 37 6.22 18.91 9.18
N ARG A 38 5.83 17.90 9.98
CA ARG A 38 5.87 16.49 9.57
C ARG A 38 4.97 16.24 8.37
N THR A 39 3.75 16.77 8.38
CA THR A 39 2.79 16.61 7.26
C THR A 39 3.32 17.23 5.98
N GLU A 40 3.86 18.46 6.06
CA GLU A 40 4.41 19.13 4.89
C GLU A 40 5.68 18.45 4.36
N SER A 41 6.55 17.97 5.25
CA SER A 41 7.74 17.20 4.85
C SER A 41 7.36 15.89 4.17
N ALA A 42 6.39 15.15 4.73
CA ALA A 42 5.87 13.92 4.13
C ALA A 42 5.23 14.18 2.75
N ARG A 43 4.47 15.29 2.62
CA ARG A 43 3.88 15.70 1.34
C ARG A 43 4.94 16.03 0.29
N ARG A 44 5.99 16.78 0.66
CA ARG A 44 7.10 17.11 -0.27
C ARG A 44 7.85 15.86 -0.69
N GLN A 45 8.13 14.97 0.25
CA GLN A 45 8.78 13.69 -0.04
C GLN A 45 7.92 12.86 -1.00
N PHE A 46 6.61 12.74 -0.75
CA PHE A 46 5.68 12.04 -1.61
C PHE A 46 5.69 12.57 -3.06
N VAL A 47 5.66 13.91 -3.26
CA VAL A 47 5.72 14.51 -4.61
C VAL A 47 7.06 14.23 -5.29
N SER A 48 8.16 14.29 -4.54
CA SER A 48 9.50 13.96 -5.04
C SER A 48 9.59 12.51 -5.50
N ASP A 49 9.15 11.58 -4.65
CA ASP A 49 9.22 10.14 -4.92
C ASP A 49 8.31 9.75 -6.08
N ALA A 50 7.08 10.31 -6.11
CA ALA A 50 6.17 10.12 -7.23
C ALA A 50 6.78 10.59 -8.57
N SER A 51 7.44 11.76 -8.56
CA SER A 51 8.12 12.30 -9.74
C SER A 51 9.25 11.39 -10.21
N HIS A 52 10.03 10.83 -9.27
CA HIS A 52 11.11 9.91 -9.58
C HIS A 52 10.59 8.57 -10.13
N GLU A 53 9.55 7.99 -9.51
CA GLU A 53 8.97 6.71 -9.94
C GLU A 53 8.24 6.81 -11.29
N LEU A 54 7.70 7.98 -11.67
CA LEU A 54 7.14 8.23 -12.99
C LEU A 54 8.20 8.48 -14.06
N LYS A 55 9.32 9.15 -13.71
CA LYS A 55 10.37 9.51 -14.66
C LYS A 55 11.13 8.30 -15.19
N THR A 56 11.33 7.28 -14.36
CA THR A 56 12.11 6.08 -14.72
C THR A 56 11.47 5.28 -15.85
N PRO A 57 10.20 4.82 -15.77
CA PRO A 57 9.54 4.10 -16.85
C PRO A 57 9.38 4.96 -18.12
N LEU A 58 9.12 6.26 -17.96
CA LEU A 58 9.05 7.17 -19.10
C LEU A 58 10.37 7.29 -19.85
N ALA A 59 11.51 7.29 -19.13
CA ALA A 59 12.82 7.29 -19.74
C ALA A 59 13.12 5.96 -20.46
N GLY A 60 12.67 4.82 -19.90
CA GLY A 60 12.75 3.50 -20.54
C GLY A 60 11.97 3.45 -21.85
N ILE A 61 10.70 3.85 -21.85
CA ILE A 61 9.86 3.95 -23.06
C ILE A 61 10.54 4.80 -24.13
N ARG A 62 11.04 5.97 -23.72
CA ARG A 62 11.74 6.86 -24.65
C ARG A 62 12.98 6.22 -25.27
N LEU A 63 13.82 5.59 -24.45
CA LEU A 63 15.05 4.93 -24.92
C LEU A 63 14.74 3.82 -25.93
N LEU A 64 13.77 2.96 -25.63
CA LEU A 64 13.34 1.88 -26.53
C LEU A 64 12.76 2.43 -27.83
N THR A 65 11.94 3.48 -27.74
CA THR A 65 11.38 4.16 -28.92
C THR A 65 12.47 4.79 -29.79
N ASP A 66 13.42 5.51 -29.17
CA ASP A 66 14.55 6.12 -29.88
C ASP A 66 15.41 5.03 -30.56
N SER A 67 15.61 3.89 -29.91
CA SER A 67 16.35 2.75 -30.48
C SER A 67 15.66 2.15 -31.71
N ILE A 68 14.33 1.99 -31.66
CA ILE A 68 13.55 1.50 -32.80
C ILE A 68 13.66 2.48 -33.98
N LEU A 69 13.56 3.80 -33.73
CA LEU A 69 13.55 4.82 -34.78
C LEU A 69 14.91 5.09 -35.38
N GLN A 70 16.01 4.83 -34.68
CA GLN A 70 17.38 5.13 -35.15
C GLN A 70 18.08 3.93 -35.80
N THR A 71 17.50 2.72 -35.75
CA THR A 71 18.09 1.51 -36.29
C THR A 71 17.37 1.10 -37.56
N ASP A 72 17.93 1.43 -38.71
CA ASP A 72 17.32 1.19 -40.05
C ASP A 72 17.10 -0.31 -40.35
N ASP A 73 17.96 -1.21 -39.83
CA ASP A 73 17.95 -2.65 -40.13
C ASP A 73 17.60 -3.49 -38.88
N MET A 74 16.75 -2.98 -37.97
CA MET A 74 16.31 -3.77 -36.82
C MET A 74 15.45 -4.96 -37.28
N ASN A 75 15.79 -6.16 -36.88
CA ASN A 75 15.00 -7.33 -37.23
C ASN A 75 13.62 -7.31 -36.53
N ALA A 76 12.64 -8.02 -37.12
CA ALA A 76 11.25 -8.00 -36.64
C ALA A 76 11.08 -8.62 -35.22
N GLU A 77 11.98 -9.50 -34.80
CA GLU A 77 11.98 -10.13 -33.49
C GLU A 77 12.37 -9.11 -32.41
N THR A 78 13.52 -8.46 -32.55
CA THR A 78 13.98 -7.40 -31.65
C THR A 78 13.00 -6.21 -31.59
N THR A 79 12.39 -5.83 -32.74
CA THR A 79 11.34 -4.81 -32.74
C THR A 79 10.15 -5.23 -31.90
N ARG A 80 9.73 -6.50 -31.98
CA ARG A 80 8.60 -7.02 -31.21
C ARG A 80 8.93 -7.07 -29.70
N GLU A 81 10.16 -7.45 -29.34
CA GLU A 81 10.64 -7.42 -27.96
C GLU A 81 10.59 -5.99 -27.39
N PHE A 82 11.16 -5.02 -28.09
CA PHE A 82 11.13 -3.61 -27.66
C PHE A 82 9.71 -3.04 -27.51
N VAL A 83 8.80 -3.41 -28.42
CA VAL A 83 7.38 -3.02 -28.32
C VAL A 83 6.71 -3.68 -27.12
N ALA A 84 7.05 -4.93 -26.79
CA ALA A 84 6.56 -5.61 -25.58
C ALA A 84 7.07 -4.89 -24.32
N ASP A 85 8.35 -4.58 -24.23
CA ASP A 85 8.96 -3.85 -23.12
C ASP A 85 8.33 -2.46 -22.93
N ILE A 86 8.06 -1.73 -24.03
CA ILE A 86 7.30 -0.46 -23.98
C ILE A 86 5.91 -0.68 -23.39
N GLY A 87 5.24 -1.77 -23.77
CA GLY A 87 3.94 -2.15 -23.24
C GLY A 87 3.97 -2.40 -21.72
N GLU A 88 4.99 -3.10 -21.24
CA GLU A 88 5.18 -3.37 -19.79
C GLU A 88 5.42 -2.08 -18.99
N GLU A 89 6.28 -1.18 -19.50
CA GLU A 89 6.52 0.10 -18.82
C GLU A 89 5.29 1.02 -18.85
N ALA A 90 4.48 0.99 -19.92
CA ALA A 90 3.22 1.72 -19.96
C ALA A 90 2.20 1.17 -18.95
N GLN A 91 2.09 -0.15 -18.80
CA GLN A 91 1.25 -0.76 -17.76
C GLN A 91 1.73 -0.42 -16.35
N ARG A 92 3.04 -0.35 -16.15
CA ARG A 92 3.63 0.08 -14.88
C ARG A 92 3.27 1.53 -14.56
N LEU A 93 3.36 2.46 -15.53
CA LEU A 93 2.92 3.85 -15.37
C LEU A 93 1.44 3.95 -15.00
N THR A 94 0.60 3.14 -15.63
CA THR A 94 -0.84 3.09 -15.32
C THR A 94 -1.05 2.71 -13.85
N ARG A 95 -0.41 1.64 -13.37
CA ARG A 95 -0.50 1.21 -11.96
C ARG A 95 -0.03 2.30 -10.99
N ILE A 96 1.11 2.94 -11.26
CA ILE A 96 1.62 4.04 -10.41
C ILE A 96 0.61 5.19 -10.34
N THR A 97 0.02 5.58 -11.48
CA THR A 97 -0.95 6.69 -11.51
C THR A 97 -2.25 6.34 -10.79
N GLU A 98 -2.75 5.13 -10.90
CA GLU A 98 -3.92 4.65 -10.17
C GLU A 98 -3.67 4.63 -8.66
N ASP A 99 -2.52 4.12 -8.21
CA ASP A 99 -2.11 4.12 -6.81
C ASP A 99 -2.01 5.55 -6.24
N LEU A 100 -1.41 6.49 -7.01
CA LEU A 100 -1.30 7.90 -6.63
C LEU A 100 -2.68 8.57 -6.52
N LEU A 101 -3.57 8.33 -7.48
CA LEU A 101 -4.94 8.85 -7.43
C LEU A 101 -5.70 8.29 -6.23
N ARG A 102 -5.49 7.03 -5.89
CA ARG A 102 -6.10 6.41 -4.72
C ARG A 102 -5.59 7.03 -3.42
N LEU A 103 -4.28 7.22 -3.27
CA LEU A 103 -3.70 7.89 -2.11
C LEU A 103 -4.22 9.33 -1.96
N THR A 104 -4.36 10.08 -3.04
CA THR A 104 -4.91 11.45 -3.00
C THR A 104 -6.38 11.46 -2.57
N ARG A 105 -7.20 10.49 -2.98
CA ARG A 105 -8.58 10.33 -2.49
C ARG A 105 -8.61 9.95 -1.00
N LEU A 106 -7.69 9.07 -0.57
CA LEU A 106 -7.53 8.73 0.84
C LEU A 106 -7.16 9.97 1.68
N ASP A 107 -6.26 10.81 1.23
CA ASP A 107 -5.83 12.03 1.93
C ASP A 107 -6.92 13.12 1.95
N SER A 108 -7.74 13.24 0.90
CA SER A 108 -8.78 14.28 0.77
C SER A 108 -10.10 13.99 1.50
N GLY A 109 -10.26 12.79 2.05
CA GLY A 109 -11.51 12.37 2.69
C GLY A 109 -12.69 12.14 1.73
N ALA A 110 -12.49 12.25 0.42
CA ALA A 110 -13.51 12.09 -0.62
C ALA A 110 -13.84 10.63 -0.95
N ALA A 111 -13.73 9.72 0.03
CA ALA A 111 -14.10 8.32 -0.16
C ALA A 111 -15.62 8.14 -0.06
N ALA A 112 -16.14 7.13 -0.75
CA ALA A 112 -17.52 6.71 -0.60
C ALA A 112 -17.85 6.41 0.87
N GLU A 113 -19.09 6.69 1.27
CA GLU A 113 -19.55 6.41 2.63
C GLU A 113 -19.42 4.90 2.93
N PRO A 114 -18.86 4.52 4.09
CA PRO A 114 -18.75 3.14 4.46
C PRO A 114 -20.13 2.56 4.79
N ALA A 115 -20.32 1.30 4.39
CA ALA A 115 -21.51 0.51 4.72
C ALA A 115 -21.08 -0.83 5.34
N PRO A 116 -21.98 -1.56 6.01
CA PRO A 116 -21.70 -2.94 6.40
C PRO A 116 -21.42 -3.80 5.16
N VAL A 117 -20.24 -4.39 5.07
CA VAL A 117 -19.80 -5.23 3.96
C VAL A 117 -19.32 -6.58 4.49
N ALA A 118 -19.86 -7.67 3.92
CA ALA A 118 -19.37 -9.03 4.18
C ALA A 118 -18.02 -9.23 3.48
N VAL A 119 -17.00 -9.64 4.25
CA VAL A 119 -15.61 -9.76 3.74
C VAL A 119 -15.42 -11.01 2.89
N ALA A 120 -16.07 -12.14 3.23
CA ALA A 120 -15.88 -13.42 2.55
C ALA A 120 -16.23 -13.40 1.04
N PRO A 121 -17.30 -12.74 0.56
CA PRO A 121 -17.55 -12.59 -0.87
C PRO A 121 -16.47 -11.81 -1.61
N VAL A 122 -15.89 -10.76 -0.98
CA VAL A 122 -14.81 -9.96 -1.56
C VAL A 122 -13.53 -10.80 -1.64
N LEU A 123 -13.19 -11.54 -0.59
CA LEU A 123 -12.05 -12.47 -0.58
C LEU A 123 -12.15 -13.48 -1.72
N ARG A 124 -13.31 -14.14 -1.89
CA ARG A 124 -13.51 -15.09 -2.98
C ARG A 124 -13.34 -14.47 -4.37
N ARG A 125 -13.72 -13.20 -4.54
CA ARG A 125 -13.54 -12.46 -5.80
C ARG A 125 -12.06 -12.20 -6.07
N VAL A 126 -11.32 -11.74 -5.08
CA VAL A 126 -9.88 -11.48 -5.19
C VAL A 126 -9.10 -12.76 -5.47
N VAL A 127 -9.40 -13.87 -4.77
CA VAL A 127 -8.78 -15.18 -5.03
C VAL A 127 -8.98 -15.61 -6.49
N ARG A 128 -10.21 -15.47 -7.03
CA ARG A 128 -10.46 -15.80 -8.44
C ARG A 128 -9.68 -14.93 -9.41
N MET A 129 -9.54 -13.63 -9.12
CA MET A 129 -8.77 -12.71 -9.97
C MET A 129 -7.29 -13.06 -9.97
N LEU A 130 -6.72 -13.36 -8.81
CA LEU A 130 -5.30 -13.66 -8.65
C LEU A 130 -4.94 -15.10 -9.07
N ALA A 131 -5.92 -15.99 -9.25
CA ALA A 131 -5.67 -17.40 -9.61
C ALA A 131 -4.89 -17.57 -10.93
N VAL A 132 -5.07 -16.67 -11.90
CA VAL A 132 -4.33 -16.69 -13.17
C VAL A 132 -2.87 -16.35 -12.92
N VAL A 133 -2.62 -15.22 -12.26
CA VAL A 133 -1.27 -14.73 -11.93
C VAL A 133 -0.52 -15.74 -11.05
N ALA A 134 -1.19 -16.29 -10.04
CA ALA A 134 -0.61 -17.30 -9.16
C ALA A 134 -0.19 -18.57 -9.94
N ARG A 135 -1.01 -19.01 -10.91
CA ARG A 135 -0.68 -20.15 -11.75
C ARG A 135 0.54 -19.89 -12.63
N GLU A 136 0.66 -18.70 -13.22
CA GLU A 136 1.81 -18.30 -14.03
C GLU A 136 3.10 -18.25 -13.20
N GLN A 137 2.99 -17.94 -11.89
CA GLN A 137 4.12 -17.91 -10.95
C GLN A 137 4.27 -19.21 -10.12
N GLU A 138 3.58 -20.28 -10.50
CA GLU A 138 3.61 -21.59 -9.81
C GLU A 138 3.34 -21.48 -8.30
N THR A 139 2.45 -20.53 -7.91
CA THR A 139 2.08 -20.26 -6.53
C THR A 139 0.70 -20.84 -6.23
N THR A 140 0.58 -21.59 -5.14
CA THR A 140 -0.69 -22.15 -4.66
C THR A 140 -1.45 -21.11 -3.82
N LEU A 141 -2.69 -20.79 -4.22
CA LEU A 141 -3.59 -19.97 -3.43
C LEU A 141 -4.56 -20.85 -2.65
N SER A 142 -4.70 -20.56 -1.35
CA SER A 142 -5.71 -21.20 -0.50
C SER A 142 -6.34 -20.18 0.45
N TYR A 143 -7.56 -20.43 0.89
CA TYR A 143 -8.21 -19.55 1.87
C TYR A 143 -9.20 -20.30 2.76
N GLU A 144 -9.41 -19.77 3.95
CA GLU A 144 -10.48 -20.11 4.89
C GLU A 144 -11.25 -18.83 5.20
N ALA A 145 -12.59 -18.91 5.25
CA ALA A 145 -13.40 -17.71 5.43
C ALA A 145 -14.57 -17.95 6.40
N ASP A 146 -14.63 -17.13 7.43
CA ASP A 146 -15.79 -16.99 8.29
C ASP A 146 -16.83 -16.11 7.58
N GLU A 147 -18.01 -16.70 7.28
CA GLU A 147 -19.08 -16.00 6.59
C GLU A 147 -19.76 -14.92 7.44
N SER A 148 -19.56 -14.93 8.75
CA SER A 148 -20.10 -13.92 9.68
C SER A 148 -19.24 -12.63 9.74
N ALA A 149 -18.09 -12.60 9.06
CA ALA A 149 -17.19 -11.48 9.05
C ALA A 149 -17.77 -10.28 8.27
N VAL A 150 -18.30 -9.28 8.99
CA VAL A 150 -18.86 -8.04 8.43
C VAL A 150 -18.14 -6.84 9.05
N VAL A 151 -17.74 -5.87 8.22
CA VAL A 151 -17.06 -4.65 8.66
C VAL A 151 -17.69 -3.40 8.04
N LEU A 152 -17.49 -2.24 8.68
CA LEU A 152 -17.92 -0.94 8.14
C LEU A 152 -16.86 -0.41 7.17
N ALA A 153 -17.03 -0.69 5.88
CA ALA A 153 -16.08 -0.35 4.83
C ALA A 153 -16.78 -0.14 3.48
N THR A 154 -16.03 0.08 2.42
CA THR A 154 -16.51 -0.11 1.05
C THR A 154 -15.99 -1.45 0.50
N GLU A 155 -16.67 -2.02 -0.49
CA GLU A 155 -16.14 -3.22 -1.18
C GLU A 155 -14.75 -2.94 -1.80
N ASP A 156 -14.53 -1.71 -2.25
CA ASP A 156 -13.29 -1.27 -2.87
C ASP A 156 -12.12 -1.21 -1.87
N ASP A 157 -12.39 -0.79 -0.62
CA ASP A 157 -11.40 -0.84 0.47
C ASP A 157 -10.96 -2.28 0.75
N LEU A 158 -11.93 -3.18 0.91
CA LEU A 158 -11.64 -4.59 1.21
C LEU A 158 -10.94 -5.28 0.03
N HIS A 159 -11.41 -5.00 -1.20
CA HIS A 159 -10.76 -5.50 -2.40
C HIS A 159 -9.28 -5.08 -2.44
N GLN A 160 -9.00 -3.81 -2.17
CA GLN A 160 -7.64 -3.27 -2.20
C GLN A 160 -6.73 -3.87 -1.12
N ILE A 161 -7.25 -4.01 0.12
CA ILE A 161 -6.50 -4.64 1.22
C ILE A 161 -6.12 -6.07 0.82
N LEU A 162 -7.11 -6.87 0.44
CA LEU A 162 -6.92 -8.27 0.09
C LEU A 162 -6.03 -8.44 -1.14
N TYR A 163 -6.29 -7.67 -2.19
CA TYR A 163 -5.53 -7.73 -3.44
C TYR A 163 -4.05 -7.42 -3.21
N ASN A 164 -3.73 -6.30 -2.55
CA ASN A 164 -2.33 -5.90 -2.32
C ASN A 164 -1.57 -6.91 -1.45
N LEU A 165 -2.18 -7.43 -0.40
CA LEU A 165 -1.51 -8.40 0.48
C LEU A 165 -1.29 -9.73 -0.23
N MET A 166 -2.30 -10.25 -0.92
CA MET A 166 -2.21 -11.52 -1.64
C MET A 166 -1.31 -11.43 -2.87
N GLU A 167 -1.38 -10.32 -3.64
CA GLU A 167 -0.50 -10.10 -4.78
C GLU A 167 0.97 -10.01 -4.34
N ASN A 168 1.26 -9.33 -3.23
CA ASN A 168 2.60 -9.33 -2.65
C ASN A 168 3.06 -10.74 -2.27
N GLY A 169 2.20 -11.52 -1.62
CA GLY A 169 2.50 -12.92 -1.31
C GLY A 169 2.88 -13.72 -2.56
N ILE A 170 2.12 -13.59 -3.65
CA ILE A 170 2.42 -14.27 -4.92
C ILE A 170 3.77 -13.79 -5.48
N LYS A 171 3.98 -12.48 -5.56
CA LYS A 171 5.19 -11.88 -6.13
C LYS A 171 6.48 -12.29 -5.43
N TYR A 172 6.43 -12.49 -4.13
CA TYR A 172 7.62 -12.75 -3.32
C TYR A 172 7.77 -14.20 -2.84
N SER A 173 6.80 -15.08 -3.12
CA SER A 173 6.85 -16.50 -2.74
C SER A 173 7.90 -17.31 -3.51
N GLY A 174 8.27 -16.93 -4.72
CA GLY A 174 9.21 -17.69 -5.54
C GLY A 174 8.65 -19.02 -6.07
N HIS A 175 9.53 -19.90 -6.52
CA HIS A 175 9.15 -21.20 -7.11
C HIS A 175 8.48 -22.11 -6.06
N MET A 176 7.41 -22.83 -6.44
CA MET A 176 6.56 -23.63 -5.52
C MET A 176 6.04 -22.82 -4.32
N GLY A 177 5.68 -21.58 -4.57
CA GLY A 177 5.14 -20.69 -3.56
C GLY A 177 3.75 -21.08 -3.08
N PHE A 178 3.40 -20.60 -1.89
CA PHE A 178 1.99 -20.60 -1.48
C PHE A 178 1.61 -19.25 -0.84
N VAL A 179 0.35 -18.90 -0.97
CA VAL A 179 -0.30 -17.81 -0.22
C VAL A 179 -1.58 -18.38 0.38
N HIS A 180 -1.66 -18.30 1.70
CA HIS A 180 -2.84 -18.71 2.46
C HIS A 180 -3.49 -17.51 3.12
N THR A 181 -4.81 -17.37 2.96
CA THR A 181 -5.57 -16.29 3.59
C THR A 181 -6.60 -16.85 4.54
N ALA A 182 -6.50 -16.53 5.84
CA ALA A 182 -7.48 -16.88 6.85
C ALA A 182 -8.29 -15.64 7.24
N LEU A 183 -9.61 -15.75 7.15
CA LEU A 183 -10.59 -14.76 7.61
C LEU A 183 -11.33 -15.32 8.82
N THR A 184 -11.16 -14.68 9.97
CA THR A 184 -11.77 -15.10 11.24
C THR A 184 -12.42 -13.93 11.95
N VAL A 185 -13.26 -14.21 12.94
CA VAL A 185 -13.81 -13.20 13.87
C VAL A 185 -13.26 -13.50 15.26
N GLU A 186 -12.56 -12.54 15.87
CA GLU A 186 -11.86 -12.70 17.14
C GLU A 186 -12.02 -11.46 18.03
N GLY A 187 -12.65 -11.61 19.20
CA GLY A 187 -12.72 -10.54 20.19
C GLY A 187 -13.48 -9.28 19.74
N GLY A 188 -14.40 -9.40 18.78
CA GLY A 188 -15.14 -8.26 18.22
C GLY A 188 -14.46 -7.62 17.00
N ASP A 189 -13.35 -8.18 16.54
CA ASP A 189 -12.67 -7.78 15.32
C ASP A 189 -12.82 -8.85 14.23
N VAL A 190 -12.92 -8.42 13.00
CA VAL A 190 -12.65 -9.25 11.83
C VAL A 190 -11.14 -9.25 11.59
N VAL A 191 -10.56 -10.44 11.60
CA VAL A 191 -9.11 -10.64 11.44
C VAL A 191 -8.82 -11.32 10.11
N ILE A 192 -8.03 -10.66 9.28
CA ILE A 192 -7.55 -11.18 8.01
C ILE A 192 -6.06 -11.47 8.16
N ARG A 193 -5.66 -12.73 8.00
CA ARG A 193 -4.26 -13.15 7.98
C ARG A 193 -3.90 -13.60 6.59
N VAL A 194 -2.84 -13.03 6.03
CA VAL A 194 -2.27 -13.43 4.74
C VAL A 194 -0.85 -13.94 5.01
N GLU A 195 -0.63 -15.22 4.79
CA GLU A 195 0.62 -15.93 5.01
C GLU A 195 1.20 -16.36 3.67
N ASP A 196 2.51 -16.15 3.48
CA ASP A 196 3.28 -16.62 2.33
C ASP A 196 4.55 -17.38 2.80
N ASN A 197 5.13 -18.20 1.92
CA ASN A 197 6.41 -18.86 2.14
C ASN A 197 7.55 -18.21 1.34
N GLY A 198 7.45 -16.91 1.08
CA GLY A 198 8.40 -16.16 0.30
C GLY A 198 9.73 -15.90 0.98
N VAL A 199 10.48 -14.96 0.44
CA VAL A 199 11.81 -14.59 0.94
C VAL A 199 11.78 -14.04 2.36
N GLY A 200 10.60 -13.61 2.86
CA GLY A 200 10.45 -12.93 4.13
C GLY A 200 10.89 -11.47 4.09
N ILE A 201 10.76 -10.80 5.22
CA ILE A 201 11.14 -9.39 5.41
C ILE A 201 12.11 -9.34 6.60
N SER A 202 13.22 -8.61 6.48
CA SER A 202 14.18 -8.49 7.58
C SER A 202 13.60 -7.69 8.75
N ASP A 203 14.10 -7.91 9.97
CA ASP A 203 13.68 -7.13 11.15
C ASP A 203 13.95 -5.64 10.98
N GLU A 204 14.98 -5.27 10.22
CA GLU A 204 15.33 -3.87 9.90
C GLU A 204 14.32 -3.22 8.98
N ASP A 205 13.77 -3.97 8.01
CA ASP A 205 12.82 -3.47 7.02
C ASP A 205 11.37 -3.45 7.54
N MET A 206 10.99 -4.38 8.43
CA MET A 206 9.61 -4.50 8.93
C MET A 206 8.96 -3.19 9.41
N PRO A 207 9.65 -2.29 10.13
CA PRO A 207 9.07 -1.01 10.55
C PRO A 207 8.75 -0.07 9.38
N HIS A 208 9.41 -0.24 8.24
CA HIS A 208 9.39 0.68 7.11
C HIS A 208 8.50 0.25 5.95
N ILE A 209 8.11 -1.03 5.86
CA ILE A 209 7.38 -1.56 4.68
C ILE A 209 6.03 -0.91 4.42
N PHE A 210 5.45 -0.22 5.39
CA PHE A 210 4.21 0.54 5.24
C PHE A 210 4.44 2.01 4.85
N GLU A 211 5.70 2.45 4.75
CA GLU A 211 6.03 3.77 4.24
C GLU A 211 5.80 3.85 2.73
N ARG A 212 5.38 5.02 2.24
CA ARG A 212 5.12 5.23 0.81
C ARG A 212 6.42 5.12 0.02
N PHE A 213 6.42 4.37 -1.10
CA PHE A 213 7.56 4.10 -1.98
C PHE A 213 8.70 3.29 -1.35
N TYR A 214 8.51 2.76 -0.13
CA TYR A 214 9.52 1.92 0.50
C TYR A 214 9.64 0.57 -0.21
N ARG A 215 10.87 0.10 -0.38
CA ARG A 215 11.19 -1.17 -1.06
C ARG A 215 12.46 -1.73 -0.45
N VAL A 216 12.42 -2.97 0.02
CA VAL A 216 13.55 -3.69 0.63
C VAL A 216 14.72 -3.81 -0.36
N ASP A 217 14.44 -4.15 -1.61
CA ASP A 217 15.43 -4.21 -2.70
C ASP A 217 14.89 -3.50 -3.93
N LYS A 218 15.48 -2.34 -4.25
CA LYS A 218 15.07 -1.51 -5.39
C LYS A 218 15.33 -2.18 -6.75
N ALA A 219 16.36 -3.02 -6.86
CA ALA A 219 16.70 -3.69 -8.12
C ALA A 219 15.72 -4.84 -8.39
N ARG A 220 15.62 -5.80 -7.47
CA ARG A 220 14.73 -6.96 -7.58
C ARG A 220 13.25 -6.57 -7.69
N SER A 221 12.84 -5.55 -6.94
CA SER A 221 11.45 -5.08 -6.99
C SER A 221 11.09 -4.35 -8.29
N ARG A 222 12.07 -3.87 -9.09
CA ARG A 222 11.80 -3.33 -10.44
C ARG A 222 11.47 -4.45 -11.42
N GLU A 223 12.19 -5.54 -11.38
CA GLU A 223 11.94 -6.74 -12.20
C GLU A 223 10.55 -7.33 -11.91
N VAL A 224 10.11 -7.29 -10.66
CA VAL A 224 8.79 -7.81 -10.21
C VAL A 224 7.66 -6.76 -10.35
N GLY A 225 7.95 -5.53 -10.81
CA GLY A 225 6.96 -4.50 -11.14
C GLY A 225 6.26 -3.85 -9.94
N GLY A 226 6.85 -3.88 -8.74
CA GLY A 226 6.29 -3.25 -7.55
C GLY A 226 6.39 -1.71 -7.58
N THR A 227 5.35 -1.00 -7.14
CA THR A 227 5.31 0.47 -7.04
C THR A 227 5.83 0.99 -5.69
N GLY A 228 5.86 0.14 -4.65
CA GLY A 228 6.13 0.54 -3.26
C GLY A 228 4.97 1.30 -2.61
N LEU A 229 3.80 1.34 -3.25
CA LEU A 229 2.61 2.02 -2.73
C LEU A 229 1.57 1.06 -2.16
N GLY A 230 1.55 -0.21 -2.58
CA GLY A 230 0.50 -1.15 -2.21
C GLY A 230 0.33 -1.34 -0.70
N LEU A 231 1.42 -1.55 0.05
CA LEU A 231 1.36 -1.74 1.51
C LEU A 231 1.01 -0.43 2.25
N SER A 232 1.44 0.72 1.77
CA SER A 232 1.04 2.02 2.34
C SER A 232 -0.45 2.28 2.12
N ILE A 233 -1.01 1.92 0.96
CA ILE A 233 -2.45 1.97 0.68
C ILE A 233 -3.22 1.05 1.65
N VAL A 234 -2.72 -0.17 1.90
CA VAL A 234 -3.31 -1.07 2.90
C VAL A 234 -3.34 -0.41 4.27
N SER A 235 -2.20 0.12 4.74
CA SER A 235 -2.09 0.77 6.06
C SER A 235 -3.02 1.98 6.20
N ASP A 236 -3.05 2.86 5.19
CA ASP A 236 -3.89 4.06 5.20
C ASP A 236 -5.39 3.69 5.16
N THR A 237 -5.77 2.69 4.34
CA THR A 237 -7.15 2.20 4.25
C THR A 237 -7.61 1.55 5.55
N VAL A 238 -6.82 0.64 6.12
CA VAL A 238 -7.12 -0.04 7.39
C VAL A 238 -7.27 0.97 8.53
N ARG A 239 -6.33 1.92 8.64
CA ARG A 239 -6.38 2.98 9.66
C ARG A 239 -7.61 3.86 9.54
N ARG A 240 -8.01 4.22 8.31
CA ARG A 240 -9.24 4.98 8.06
C ARG A 240 -10.49 4.23 8.55
N ARG A 241 -10.51 2.91 8.46
CA ARG A 241 -11.62 2.07 8.93
C ARG A 241 -11.52 1.70 10.42
N GLY A 242 -10.65 2.39 11.18
CA GLY A 242 -10.48 2.18 12.62
C GLY A 242 -9.74 0.90 12.99
N GLY A 243 -9.10 0.25 12.01
CA GLY A 243 -8.37 -0.99 12.19
C GLY A 243 -6.87 -0.83 12.39
N THR A 244 -6.18 -1.96 12.44
CA THR A 244 -4.72 -2.05 12.52
C THR A 244 -4.18 -3.08 11.53
N VAL A 245 -2.98 -2.84 11.02
CA VAL A 245 -2.22 -3.80 10.22
C VAL A 245 -0.86 -4.04 10.85
N SER A 246 -0.41 -5.27 10.85
CA SER A 246 0.91 -5.68 11.35
C SER A 246 1.54 -6.72 10.43
N VAL A 247 2.86 -6.86 10.55
CA VAL A 247 3.66 -7.86 9.86
C VAL A 247 4.50 -8.61 10.85
N ALA A 248 4.73 -9.88 10.58
CA ALA A 248 5.61 -10.75 11.35
C ALA A 248 6.26 -11.79 10.44
N HIS A 249 7.30 -12.44 10.93
CA HIS A 249 7.80 -13.65 10.31
C HIS A 249 6.74 -14.75 10.34
N ARG A 250 6.71 -15.56 9.31
CA ARG A 250 5.88 -16.75 9.28
C ARG A 250 6.26 -17.70 10.43
N PRO A 251 5.28 -18.21 11.22
CA PRO A 251 5.59 -19.09 12.36
C PRO A 251 6.25 -20.42 11.96
N ALA A 252 5.97 -20.93 10.78
CA ALA A 252 6.42 -22.24 10.29
C ALA A 252 7.49 -22.13 9.19
N GLY A 253 8.60 -21.44 9.46
CA GLY A 253 9.75 -21.35 8.54
C GLY A 253 9.86 -20.00 7.84
N GLN A 254 10.48 -19.97 6.66
CA GLN A 254 10.67 -18.73 5.91
C GLN A 254 9.36 -18.22 5.33
N GLY A 255 9.17 -16.91 5.29
CA GLY A 255 8.01 -16.23 4.74
C GLY A 255 7.50 -15.10 5.60
N THR A 256 6.35 -14.54 5.21
CA THR A 256 5.73 -13.37 5.85
C THR A 256 4.32 -13.70 6.30
N LEU A 257 3.92 -13.12 7.42
CA LEU A 257 2.55 -13.10 7.90
C LEU A 257 2.08 -11.66 8.07
N PHE A 258 1.15 -11.23 7.24
CA PHE A 258 0.40 -9.99 7.44
C PHE A 258 -0.88 -10.26 8.23
N THR A 259 -1.18 -9.41 9.20
CA THR A 259 -2.42 -9.46 9.98
C THR A 259 -3.12 -8.11 9.93
N VAL A 260 -4.34 -8.10 9.42
CA VAL A 260 -5.24 -6.94 9.43
C VAL A 260 -6.36 -7.20 10.43
N ARG A 261 -6.66 -6.23 11.28
CA ARG A 261 -7.80 -6.24 12.21
C ARG A 261 -8.70 -5.07 11.89
N LEU A 262 -9.99 -5.32 11.73
CA LEU A 262 -11.01 -4.31 11.48
C LEU A 262 -12.15 -4.54 12.48
N PRO A 263 -12.75 -3.48 13.06
CA PRO A 263 -13.90 -3.64 13.95
C PRO A 263 -15.04 -4.37 13.24
N GLN A 264 -15.56 -5.43 13.88
CA GLN A 264 -16.72 -6.16 13.37
C GLN A 264 -17.99 -5.33 13.55
N VAL A 265 -18.84 -5.31 12.54
CA VAL A 265 -20.20 -4.79 12.67
C VAL A 265 -21.11 -5.96 13.04
N THR A 266 -21.69 -5.94 14.23
CA THR A 266 -22.78 -6.83 14.62
C THR A 266 -24.12 -6.18 14.28
N GLU A 267 -25.09 -6.93 13.79
CA GLU A 267 -26.42 -6.42 13.40
C GLU A 267 -27.25 -5.82 14.58
N GLU A 268 -26.71 -5.76 15.80
CA GLU A 268 -27.41 -5.27 16.99
C GLU A 268 -27.41 -3.74 17.19
N GLY A 269 -27.19 -2.93 16.14
CA GLY A 269 -27.18 -1.46 16.20
C GLY A 269 -28.31 -0.74 15.47
N GLY A 270 -29.33 -1.44 15.05
CA GLY A 270 -30.48 -0.88 14.28
C GLY A 270 -31.79 -0.85 15.05
N SER A 271 -31.81 -0.28 16.27
CA SER A 271 -33.11 0.07 16.92
C SER A 271 -32.88 0.98 18.13
N ALA A 272 -32.93 2.28 17.92
CA ALA A 272 -33.49 3.26 18.86
C ALA A 272 -33.67 4.60 18.16
#